data_85913b96787ec28af9740e2fbbc4ca90
#
_entry.id   85913b96787ec28af9740e2fbbc4ca90
#
_cell.length_a   1.000
_cell.length_b   1.000
_cell.length_c   1.000
_cell.angle_alpha   90.00
_cell.angle_beta   90.00
_cell.angle_gamma   90.00
#
_symmetry.space_group_name_H-M   'P 1'
#
loop_
_entity.id
_entity.type
_entity.pdbx_description
1 polymer ?
#
loop_
_entity_poly.entity_id
_entity_poly.type
_entity_poly.pdbx_seq_one_letter_code
_entity_poly.pdbx_strand_id
1 'polypeptide(L)'
;MNYQYFGLFLDEPTRNKLMQVIIGNPIICNLVFQRGSTIYLDHCTLLHKNQHEEKMANDLQYRIDGNFRLIVNKIGISEKAIAFGVELGDQYLPCANAKPHITICTINKGKPVDSNGIVTWIPIPEFSIYCHLKVV
;
A
#
# COMPACT_ATOMS: atom_id res chain seq x y z
N MET A 1 -5.86 -11.51 20.85
CA MET A 1 -6.51 -10.91 19.67
C MET A 1 -6.12 -11.69 18.43
N ASN A 2 -7.10 -12.18 17.69
CA ASN A 2 -6.85 -12.94 16.46
C ASN A 2 -7.02 -12.04 15.24
N TYR A 3 -5.96 -11.75 14.55
CA TYR A 3 -5.96 -10.98 13.31
C TYR A 3 -4.84 -11.46 12.40
N GLN A 4 -4.99 -11.23 11.10
CA GLN A 4 -3.93 -11.45 10.11
C GLN A 4 -3.11 -10.16 9.97
N TYR A 5 -3.80 -9.04 9.71
CA TYR A 5 -3.16 -7.73 9.62
C TYR A 5 -4.18 -6.61 9.77
N PHE A 6 -3.66 -5.43 10.10
CA PHE A 6 -4.39 -4.16 10.02
C PHE A 6 -3.89 -3.42 8.79
N GLY A 7 -4.80 -2.84 8.04
CA GLY A 7 -4.45 -2.10 6.84
C GLY A 7 -5.37 -0.92 6.58
N LEU A 8 -4.88 0.00 5.78
CA LEU A 8 -5.66 1.10 5.25
C LEU A 8 -6.16 0.69 3.86
N PHE A 9 -7.47 0.50 3.75
CA PHE A 9 -8.09 -0.04 2.55
C PHE A 9 -8.64 1.06 1.65
N LEU A 10 -8.45 0.87 0.35
CA LEU A 10 -8.94 1.77 -0.70
C LEU A 10 -10.42 1.47 -0.97
N ASP A 11 -11.22 2.51 -1.10
CA ASP A 11 -12.54 2.38 -1.71
C ASP A 11 -12.42 2.44 -3.23
N GLU A 12 -13.51 2.20 -3.93
CA GLU A 12 -13.50 2.15 -5.39
C GLU A 12 -13.08 3.49 -6.03
N PRO A 13 -13.62 4.66 -5.60
CA PRO A 13 -13.18 5.93 -6.16
C PRO A 13 -11.69 6.21 -5.95
N THR A 14 -11.14 5.86 -4.79
CA THR A 14 -9.73 6.05 -4.49
C THR A 14 -8.87 5.12 -5.34
N ARG A 15 -9.29 3.86 -5.48
CA ARG A 15 -8.62 2.91 -6.35
C ARG A 15 -8.57 3.41 -7.80
N ASN A 16 -9.68 3.95 -8.30
CA ASN A 16 -9.76 4.52 -9.64
C ASN A 16 -8.83 5.72 -9.81
N LYS A 17 -8.70 6.56 -8.79
CA LYS A 17 -7.75 7.68 -8.80
C LYS A 17 -6.31 7.19 -8.96
N LEU A 18 -5.91 6.15 -8.22
CA LEU A 18 -4.58 5.57 -8.35
C LEU A 18 -4.39 4.93 -9.73
N MET A 19 -5.41 4.27 -10.25
CA MET A 19 -5.36 3.70 -11.60
C MET A 19 -5.14 4.78 -12.66
N GLN A 20 -5.75 5.96 -12.52
CA GLN A 20 -5.54 7.08 -13.44
C GLN A 20 -4.10 7.59 -13.40
N VAL A 21 -3.48 7.61 -12.23
CA VAL A 21 -2.06 7.97 -12.10
C VAL A 21 -1.18 6.98 -12.86
N ILE A 22 -1.47 5.69 -12.77
CA ILE A 22 -0.74 4.63 -13.50
C ILE A 22 -0.91 4.82 -15.01
N ILE A 23 -2.14 4.98 -15.47
CA ILE A 23 -2.46 5.14 -16.90
C ILE A 23 -1.81 6.40 -17.46
N GLY A 24 -1.73 7.47 -16.67
CA GLY A 24 -1.12 8.73 -17.07
C GLY A 24 0.41 8.69 -17.24
N ASN A 25 1.06 7.60 -16.83
CA ASN A 25 2.50 7.41 -16.98
C ASN A 25 2.76 6.22 -17.91
N PRO A 26 3.16 6.45 -19.19
CA PRO A 26 3.28 5.35 -20.16
C PRO A 26 4.25 4.25 -19.73
N ILE A 27 5.36 4.61 -19.08
CA ILE A 27 6.36 3.63 -18.64
C ILE A 27 5.79 2.73 -17.56
N ILE A 28 5.17 3.33 -16.55
CA ILE A 28 4.57 2.59 -15.44
C ILE A 28 3.37 1.79 -15.94
N CYS A 29 2.55 2.37 -16.80
CA CYS A 29 1.40 1.68 -17.39
C CYS A 29 1.83 0.39 -18.11
N ASN A 30 2.86 0.46 -18.93
CA ASN A 30 3.38 -0.71 -19.64
C ASN A 30 3.90 -1.78 -18.69
N LEU A 31 4.58 -1.39 -17.62
CA LEU A 31 5.08 -2.33 -16.62
C LEU A 31 3.94 -3.01 -15.85
N VAL A 32 2.93 -2.23 -15.46
CA VAL A 32 1.80 -2.75 -14.66
C VAL A 32 0.92 -3.67 -15.49
N PHE A 33 0.66 -3.33 -16.74
CA PHE A 33 -0.23 -4.11 -17.62
C PHE A 33 0.51 -5.11 -18.50
N GLN A 34 1.78 -5.40 -18.20
CA GLN A 34 2.49 -6.43 -18.94
C GLN A 34 1.86 -7.80 -18.74
N ARG A 35 2.14 -8.70 -19.69
CA ARG A 35 1.64 -10.08 -19.66
C ARG A 35 2.08 -10.79 -18.38
N GLY A 36 1.16 -11.46 -17.72
CA GLY A 36 1.44 -12.21 -16.50
C GLY A 36 1.43 -11.39 -15.22
N SER A 37 1.09 -10.09 -15.30
CA SER A 37 0.92 -9.30 -14.09
C SER A 37 -0.41 -9.59 -13.41
N THR A 38 -0.43 -9.47 -12.08
CA THR A 38 -1.66 -9.51 -11.26
C THR A 38 -1.78 -8.19 -10.54
N ILE A 39 -2.90 -7.49 -10.74
CA ILE A 39 -3.12 -6.16 -10.17
C ILE A 39 -3.87 -6.28 -8.85
N TYR A 40 -3.38 -5.56 -7.84
CA TYR A 40 -3.97 -5.51 -6.50
C TYR A 40 -4.62 -4.16 -6.21
N LEU A 41 -3.85 -3.12 -5.89
CA LEU A 41 -4.36 -1.80 -5.52
C LEU A 41 -5.47 -1.89 -4.47
N ASP A 42 -5.15 -2.52 -3.35
CA ASP A 42 -6.15 -2.87 -2.34
C ASP A 42 -5.96 -2.13 -1.03
N HIS A 43 -4.75 -2.14 -0.49
CA HIS A 43 -4.50 -1.58 0.83
C HIS A 43 -3.02 -1.26 1.08
N CYS A 44 -2.80 -0.50 2.16
CA CYS A 44 -1.49 -0.28 2.77
C CYS A 44 -1.47 -1.00 4.13
N THR A 45 -0.61 -1.98 4.29
CA THR A 45 -0.49 -2.73 5.55
C THR A 45 0.18 -1.87 6.63
N LEU A 46 -0.46 -1.77 7.79
CA LEU A 46 0.08 -1.07 8.95
C LEU A 46 0.77 -2.02 9.92
N LEU A 47 0.19 -3.19 10.14
CA LEU A 47 0.70 -4.16 11.09
C LEU A 47 0.29 -5.56 10.67
N HIS A 48 1.26 -6.46 10.49
CA HIS A 48 1.03 -7.88 10.26
C HIS A 48 1.20 -8.67 11.55
N LYS A 49 0.43 -9.74 11.73
CA LYS A 49 0.49 -10.58 12.95
C LYS A 49 1.90 -11.07 13.28
N ASN A 50 2.73 -11.29 12.25
CA ASN A 50 4.10 -11.78 12.42
C ASN A 50 5.05 -10.74 13.01
N GLN A 51 4.63 -9.50 13.16
CA GLN A 51 5.43 -8.44 13.74
C GLN A 51 5.33 -8.39 15.27
N HIS A 52 4.38 -9.12 15.86
CA HIS A 52 4.23 -9.31 17.31
C HIS A 52 4.17 -8.00 18.11
N GLU A 53 3.39 -7.02 17.63
CA GLU A 53 3.24 -5.71 18.25
C GLU A 53 1.84 -5.57 18.88
N GLU A 54 1.60 -6.24 20.03
CA GLU A 54 0.29 -6.24 20.68
C GLU A 54 -0.20 -4.85 21.07
N LYS A 55 0.70 -4.01 21.58
CA LYS A 55 0.34 -2.66 21.99
C LYS A 55 -0.14 -1.83 20.80
N MET A 56 0.53 -1.96 19.67
CA MET A 56 0.12 -1.31 18.42
C MET A 56 -1.20 -1.88 17.91
N ALA A 57 -1.39 -3.20 17.99
CA ALA A 57 -2.64 -3.85 17.60
C ALA A 57 -3.81 -3.33 18.42
N ASN A 58 -3.64 -3.18 19.72
CA ASN A 58 -4.67 -2.63 20.60
C ASN A 58 -5.02 -1.18 20.24
N ASP A 59 -4.01 -0.35 19.94
CA ASP A 59 -4.22 1.03 19.52
C ASP A 59 -4.99 1.07 18.20
N LEU A 60 -4.58 0.28 17.21
CA LEU A 60 -5.26 0.22 15.91
C LEU A 60 -6.70 -0.29 16.04
N GLN A 61 -6.97 -1.22 16.94
CA GLN A 61 -8.30 -1.76 17.17
C GLN A 61 -9.31 -0.66 17.53
N TYR A 62 -8.89 0.35 18.30
CA TYR A 62 -9.75 1.46 18.67
C TYR A 62 -10.02 2.45 17.53
N ARG A 63 -9.25 2.34 16.44
CA ARG A 63 -9.32 3.25 15.30
C ARG A 63 -10.00 2.62 14.08
N ILE A 64 -10.48 1.38 14.20
CA ILE A 64 -11.15 0.67 13.11
C ILE A 64 -12.34 1.50 12.59
N ASP A 65 -12.53 1.45 11.27
CA ASP A 65 -13.52 2.20 10.49
C ASP A 65 -13.24 3.71 10.38
N GLY A 66 -12.13 4.18 10.95
CA GLY A 66 -11.69 5.56 10.73
C GLY A 66 -11.11 5.76 9.34
N ASN A 67 -11.19 7.00 8.86
CA ASN A 67 -10.56 7.46 7.64
C ASN A 67 -9.22 8.11 7.95
N PHE A 68 -8.18 7.71 7.21
CA PHE A 68 -6.84 8.25 7.41
C PHE A 68 -6.23 8.65 6.08
N ARG A 69 -5.43 9.70 6.12
CA ARG A 69 -4.78 10.23 4.94
C ARG A 69 -3.46 9.51 4.68
N LEU A 70 -3.25 9.12 3.42
CA LEU A 70 -1.96 8.66 2.92
C LEU A 70 -1.45 9.67 1.89
N ILE A 71 -0.17 9.96 1.96
CA ILE A 71 0.52 10.81 0.99
C ILE A 71 1.27 9.89 0.05
N VAL A 72 0.89 9.88 -1.23
CA VAL A 72 1.53 9.07 -2.26
C VAL A 72 2.59 9.92 -2.95
N ASN A 73 3.85 9.50 -2.93
CA ASN A 73 4.96 10.34 -3.41
C ASN A 73 6.04 9.61 -4.20
N LYS A 74 5.91 8.30 -4.39
CA LYS A 74 6.90 7.52 -5.14
C LYS A 74 6.32 6.22 -5.66
N ILE A 75 7.01 5.63 -6.63
CA ILE A 75 6.72 4.29 -7.15
C ILE A 75 7.97 3.44 -7.01
N GLY A 76 7.80 2.25 -6.46
CA GLY A 76 8.86 1.27 -6.32
C GLY A 76 8.73 0.18 -7.36
N ILE A 77 9.85 -0.25 -7.91
CA ILE A 77 9.90 -1.25 -8.97
C ILE A 77 10.94 -2.31 -8.60
N SER A 78 10.56 -3.57 -8.72
CA SER A 78 11.46 -4.71 -8.60
C SER A 78 11.10 -5.76 -9.64
N GLU A 79 11.85 -6.86 -9.67
CA GLU A 79 11.57 -7.97 -10.58
C GLU A 79 10.26 -8.69 -10.27
N LYS A 80 9.74 -8.55 -9.05
CA LYS A 80 8.59 -9.32 -8.56
C LYS A 80 7.37 -8.47 -8.29
N ALA A 81 7.54 -7.16 -8.04
CA ALA A 81 6.44 -6.32 -7.61
C ALA A 81 6.67 -4.86 -7.98
N ILE A 82 5.55 -4.14 -8.16
CA ILE A 82 5.51 -2.69 -8.33
C ILE A 82 4.54 -2.15 -7.28
N ALA A 83 4.91 -1.08 -6.61
CA ALA A 83 4.12 -0.51 -5.53
C ALA A 83 4.19 1.02 -5.51
N PHE A 84 3.11 1.65 -5.02
CA PHE A 84 3.18 3.06 -4.61
C PHE A 84 3.81 3.14 -3.23
N GLY A 85 4.81 3.99 -3.06
CA GLY A 85 5.34 4.34 -1.76
C GLY A 85 4.51 5.46 -1.16
N VAL A 86 4.21 5.35 0.14
CA VAL A 86 3.35 6.30 0.82
C VAL A 86 3.95 6.75 2.14
N GLU A 87 3.46 7.88 2.64
CA GLU A 87 3.70 8.35 4.00
C GLU A 87 2.35 8.50 4.69
N LEU A 88 2.32 8.20 5.99
CA LEU A 88 1.11 8.42 6.77
C LEU A 88 0.91 9.92 6.98
N GLY A 89 -0.24 10.44 6.56
CA GLY A 89 -0.58 11.84 6.71
C GLY A 89 -1.05 12.21 8.13
N ASP A 90 -1.40 11.19 8.93
CA ASP A 90 -1.85 11.36 10.31
C ASP A 90 -0.77 10.91 11.26
N GLN A 91 -0.18 11.84 12.02
CA GLN A 91 0.98 11.60 12.88
C GLN A 91 0.74 10.58 13.98
N TYR A 92 -0.52 10.38 14.37
CA TYR A 92 -0.87 9.52 15.50
C TYR A 92 -1.26 8.10 15.08
N LEU A 93 -1.29 7.81 13.79
CA LEU A 93 -1.61 6.48 13.33
C LEU A 93 -0.33 5.64 13.32
N PRO A 94 -0.26 4.58 14.14
CA PRO A 94 0.95 3.77 14.19
C PRO A 94 1.10 2.88 12.95
N CYS A 95 2.34 2.65 12.56
CA CYS A 95 2.68 1.76 11.45
C CYS A 95 3.97 1.02 11.77
N ALA A 96 3.91 -0.30 11.73
CA ALA A 96 5.08 -1.15 11.98
C ALA A 96 5.97 -1.29 10.74
N ASN A 97 5.50 -0.84 9.58
CA ASN A 97 6.23 -0.93 8.33
C ASN A 97 7.12 0.29 8.16
N ALA A 98 8.44 0.07 8.02
CA ALA A 98 9.39 1.17 7.83
C ALA A 98 9.20 1.87 6.48
N LYS A 99 8.69 1.14 5.48
CA LYS A 99 8.43 1.65 4.12
C LYS A 99 7.00 1.32 3.73
N PRO A 100 6.02 2.07 4.26
CA PRO A 100 4.63 1.79 3.93
C PRO A 100 4.37 1.96 2.44
N HIS A 101 3.54 1.06 1.90
CA HIS A 101 3.30 1.03 0.47
C HIS A 101 1.95 0.40 0.15
N ILE A 102 1.49 0.64 -1.08
CA ILE A 102 0.31 -0.01 -1.65
C ILE A 102 0.80 -0.83 -2.83
N THR A 103 0.71 -2.15 -2.75
CA THR A 103 1.10 -3.01 -3.87
C THR A 103 0.21 -2.73 -5.08
N ILE A 104 0.83 -2.35 -6.20
CA ILE A 104 0.11 -2.12 -7.46
C ILE A 104 -0.10 -3.45 -8.15
N CYS A 105 0.97 -4.17 -8.40
CA CYS A 105 0.91 -5.47 -9.07
C CYS A 105 2.09 -6.34 -8.70
N THR A 106 1.94 -7.62 -8.99
CA THR A 106 3.05 -8.59 -8.97
C THR A 106 3.31 -9.08 -10.39
N ILE A 107 4.56 -9.42 -10.67
CA ILE A 107 5.03 -9.90 -11.97
C ILE A 107 5.98 -11.07 -11.73
N ASN A 108 6.27 -11.83 -12.78
CA ASN A 108 7.22 -12.95 -12.72
C ASN A 108 6.93 -13.92 -11.57
N LYS A 109 5.64 -14.29 -11.37
CA LYS A 109 5.18 -15.16 -10.28
C LYS A 109 5.46 -14.60 -8.88
N GLY A 110 5.62 -13.28 -8.78
CA GLY A 110 5.78 -12.60 -7.49
C GLY A 110 4.51 -12.65 -6.65
N LYS A 111 4.68 -12.35 -5.36
CA LYS A 111 3.59 -12.26 -4.38
C LYS A 111 3.55 -10.86 -3.78
N PRO A 112 2.42 -10.40 -3.22
CA PRO A 112 2.36 -9.07 -2.61
C PRO A 112 3.45 -8.79 -1.58
N VAL A 113 3.88 -9.79 -0.82
CA VAL A 113 4.98 -9.67 0.16
C VAL A 113 6.30 -9.26 -0.50
N ASP A 114 6.48 -9.51 -1.79
CA ASP A 114 7.69 -9.12 -2.51
C ASP A 114 7.85 -7.60 -2.61
N SER A 115 6.77 -6.83 -2.39
CA SER A 115 6.86 -5.37 -2.29
C SER A 115 7.75 -4.92 -1.12
N ASN A 116 7.88 -5.73 -0.07
CA ASN A 116 8.75 -5.42 1.06
C ASN A 116 10.23 -5.42 0.69
N GLY A 117 10.59 -6.08 -0.40
CA GLY A 117 11.97 -6.15 -0.90
C GLY A 117 12.33 -5.09 -1.93
N ILE A 118 11.41 -4.20 -2.27
CA ILE A 118 11.70 -3.14 -3.26
C ILE A 118 12.76 -2.19 -2.70
N VAL A 119 13.80 -1.94 -3.49
CA VAL A 119 14.88 -1.01 -3.14
C VAL A 119 14.99 0.18 -4.09
N THR A 120 14.42 0.07 -5.29
CA THR A 120 14.42 1.15 -6.29
C THR A 120 13.11 1.92 -6.21
N TRP A 121 13.17 3.15 -5.74
CA TRP A 121 12.02 4.03 -5.59
C TRP A 121 12.22 5.29 -6.41
N ILE A 122 11.22 5.63 -7.22
CA ILE A 122 11.23 6.78 -8.14
C ILE A 122 10.21 7.80 -7.62
N PRO A 123 10.62 9.06 -7.37
CA PRO A 123 9.68 10.08 -6.95
C PRO A 123 8.65 10.39 -8.03
N ILE A 124 7.43 10.66 -7.62
CA ILE A 124 6.34 11.14 -8.47
C ILE A 124 5.73 12.39 -7.83
N PRO A 125 4.96 13.19 -8.59
CA PRO A 125 4.24 14.31 -7.99
C PRO A 125 3.35 13.85 -6.84
N GLU A 126 3.49 14.50 -5.70
CA GLU A 126 2.81 14.12 -4.47
C GLU A 126 1.31 14.40 -4.55
N PHE A 127 0.51 13.49 -4.02
CA PHE A 127 -0.92 13.68 -3.84
C PHE A 127 -1.41 12.87 -2.64
N SER A 128 -2.58 13.26 -2.11
CA SER A 128 -3.18 12.59 -0.95
C SER A 128 -4.37 11.74 -1.35
N ILE A 129 -4.53 10.63 -0.63
CA ILE A 129 -5.73 9.80 -0.68
C ILE A 129 -6.22 9.53 0.73
N TYR A 130 -7.49 9.15 0.87
CA TYR A 130 -8.08 8.78 2.15
C TYR A 130 -8.51 7.33 2.11
N CYS A 131 -8.16 6.60 3.17
CA CYS A 131 -8.36 5.16 3.26
C CYS A 131 -9.00 4.78 4.58
N HIS A 132 -9.67 3.64 4.60
CA HIS A 132 -10.37 3.13 5.77
C HIS A 132 -9.52 2.11 6.52
N LEU A 133 -9.39 2.27 7.83
CA LEU A 133 -8.70 1.28 8.66
C LEU A 133 -9.60 0.07 8.87
N LYS A 134 -9.08 -1.09 8.50
CA LYS A 134 -9.76 -2.37 8.69
C LYS A 134 -8.80 -3.40 9.23
N VAL A 135 -9.35 -4.42 9.88
CA VAL A 135 -8.63 -5.59 10.32
C VAL A 135 -9.09 -6.82 9.51
N VAL A 136 -8.13 -7.63 9.17
CA VAL A 136 -8.38 -8.87 8.41
C VAL A 136 -8.04 -10.07 9.26
#